data_8eb04bb02664c1a1de57313a25747d98
#
_entry.id   8eb04bb02664c1a1de57313a25747d98
#
_cell.length_a   1.000
_cell.length_b   1.000
_cell.length_c   1.000
_cell.angle_alpha   90.00
_cell.angle_beta   90.00
_cell.angle_gamma   90.00
#
_symmetry.space_group_name_H-M   'P 1'
#
loop_
_entity.id
_entity.type
_entity.pdbx_description
1 polymer ?
#
loop_
_entity_poly.entity_id
_entity_poly.type
_entity_poly.pdbx_seq_one_letter_code
_entity_poly.pdbx_strand_id
1 'polypeptide(L)'
;CITDHTPGYGSAAKYVASTLLEIGHDTSIYPINSVTIVEIMGRDAGWLTAASALARNGYNTAPHLIYLPEVPFDKEDFLLDVKRMLFERNNVIVAVSEGIRDASGNYISASESSVDTFGHSQLSGAGKTLEFLVKEKLGVKVRSVEVNVLQRCAAHLASKTDLDEAFTLGQKAVALSEEGVTASMVTIRRISDSPYEIAYEHAEIRHIANEAKSIPREWINDAGNDVTQPLIDYLSPLILGEVPVKYENGIPVYMDVSHLAKHQ
;
A
#
# COMPACT_ATOMS: atom_id res chain seq x y z
N CYS A 1 -5.09 6.59 15.35
CA CYS A 1 -6.42 6.41 14.74
C CYS A 1 -7.18 5.31 15.48
N ILE A 2 -8.46 5.51 15.73
CA ILE A 2 -9.31 4.59 16.52
C ILE A 2 -9.77 3.39 15.69
N THR A 3 -10.03 3.57 14.39
CA THR A 3 -10.43 2.46 13.53
C THR A 3 -9.26 1.54 13.20
N ASP A 4 -9.51 0.24 13.07
CA ASP A 4 -8.47 -0.73 12.69
C ASP A 4 -7.93 -0.43 11.30
N HIS A 5 -8.80 -0.42 10.33
CA HIS A 5 -8.52 -0.03 8.93
C HIS A 5 -9.76 0.67 8.34
N THR A 6 -9.69 1.05 7.06
CA THR A 6 -10.77 1.77 6.37
C THR A 6 -11.11 1.10 5.05
N PRO A 7 -12.35 1.23 4.55
CA PRO A 7 -12.74 0.77 3.22
C PRO A 7 -11.79 1.26 2.12
N GLY A 8 -11.56 0.39 1.15
CA GLY A 8 -10.63 0.61 0.04
C GLY A 8 -9.22 0.10 0.30
N TYR A 9 -8.81 -0.05 1.56
CA TYR A 9 -7.46 -0.51 1.89
C TYR A 9 -7.21 -1.95 1.43
N GLY A 10 -8.10 -2.89 1.75
CA GLY A 10 -7.95 -4.30 1.37
C GLY A 10 -7.88 -4.51 -0.13
N SER A 11 -8.70 -3.79 -0.90
CA SER A 11 -8.66 -3.81 -2.37
C SER A 11 -7.37 -3.23 -2.93
N ALA A 12 -6.90 -2.11 -2.40
CA ALA A 12 -5.64 -1.50 -2.82
C ALA A 12 -4.44 -2.39 -2.47
N ALA A 13 -4.43 -3.02 -1.29
CA ALA A 13 -3.42 -3.98 -0.86
C ALA A 13 -3.37 -5.21 -1.78
N LYS A 14 -4.53 -5.75 -2.16
CA LYS A 14 -4.65 -6.85 -3.13
C LYS A 14 -4.08 -6.47 -4.49
N TYR A 15 -4.37 -5.26 -4.98
CA TYR A 15 -3.81 -4.74 -6.21
C TYR A 15 -2.28 -4.64 -6.15
N VAL A 16 -1.74 -4.06 -5.07
CA VAL A 16 -0.29 -3.93 -4.88
C VAL A 16 0.37 -5.30 -4.86
N ALA A 17 -0.14 -6.25 -4.07
CA ALA A 17 0.40 -7.61 -4.00
C ALA A 17 0.38 -8.31 -5.36
N SER A 18 -0.74 -8.23 -6.09
CA SER A 18 -0.88 -8.83 -7.43
C SER A 18 0.11 -8.21 -8.42
N THR A 19 0.23 -6.89 -8.43
CA THR A 19 1.16 -6.17 -9.31
C THR A 19 2.62 -6.55 -9.03
N LEU A 20 3.00 -6.67 -7.75
CA LEU A 20 4.36 -7.10 -7.39
C LEU A 20 4.64 -8.54 -7.77
N LEU A 21 3.63 -9.43 -7.69
CA LEU A 21 3.72 -10.80 -8.17
C LEU A 21 3.96 -10.84 -9.69
N GLU A 22 3.16 -10.07 -10.47
CA GLU A 22 3.27 -9.99 -11.93
C GLU A 22 4.63 -9.42 -12.38
N ILE A 23 5.10 -8.34 -11.74
CA ILE A 23 6.43 -7.78 -11.96
C ILE A 23 7.51 -8.82 -11.61
N GLY A 24 7.32 -9.58 -10.53
CA GLY A 24 8.21 -10.66 -10.13
C GLY A 24 8.35 -11.72 -11.21
N HIS A 25 7.25 -12.13 -11.80
CA HIS A 25 7.25 -13.08 -12.93
C HIS A 25 7.93 -12.51 -14.18
N ASP A 26 7.58 -11.29 -14.60
CA ASP A 26 8.21 -10.65 -15.77
C ASP A 26 9.73 -10.55 -15.61
N THR A 27 10.20 -10.13 -14.45
CA THR A 27 11.64 -9.93 -14.25
C THR A 27 12.42 -11.23 -14.09
N SER A 28 11.81 -12.30 -13.60
CA SER A 28 12.49 -13.58 -13.31
C SER A 28 13.05 -14.27 -14.54
N ILE A 29 12.53 -13.99 -15.72
CA ILE A 29 12.97 -14.62 -16.99
C ILE A 29 14.26 -14.01 -17.57
N TYR A 30 14.71 -12.87 -17.07
CA TYR A 30 15.90 -12.20 -17.61
C TYR A 30 17.18 -12.68 -16.93
N PRO A 31 18.19 -13.15 -17.71
CA PRO A 31 19.44 -13.70 -17.16
C PRO A 31 20.47 -12.62 -16.78
N ILE A 32 20.09 -11.35 -16.81
CA ILE A 32 21.00 -10.22 -16.54
C ILE A 32 20.70 -9.59 -15.18
N ASN A 33 21.75 -9.06 -14.55
CA ASN A 33 21.59 -8.31 -13.31
C ASN A 33 20.72 -7.07 -13.53
N SER A 34 19.61 -6.98 -12.79
CA SER A 34 18.71 -5.86 -12.88
C SER A 34 18.03 -5.56 -11.54
N VAL A 35 17.63 -4.29 -11.36
CA VAL A 35 16.86 -3.83 -10.23
C VAL A 35 15.56 -3.21 -10.74
N THR A 36 14.44 -3.59 -10.15
CA THR A 36 13.15 -2.94 -10.37
C THR A 36 12.68 -2.33 -9.06
N ILE A 37 12.47 -1.03 -9.03
CA ILE A 37 12.01 -0.28 -7.87
C ILE A 37 10.55 0.08 -8.10
N VAL A 38 9.67 -0.39 -7.22
CA VAL A 38 8.23 -0.14 -7.32
C VAL A 38 7.85 0.85 -6.22
N GLU A 39 7.51 2.06 -6.63
CA GLU A 39 7.04 3.12 -5.75
C GLU A 39 5.54 2.98 -5.52
N ILE A 40 5.16 2.96 -4.24
CA ILE A 40 3.80 2.72 -3.78
C ILE A 40 3.33 3.94 -2.97
N MET A 41 2.14 4.42 -3.26
CA MET A 41 1.51 5.52 -2.55
C MET A 41 1.26 5.17 -1.09
N GLY A 42 1.41 6.12 -0.16
CA GLY A 42 1.16 5.89 1.26
C GLY A 42 1.56 7.05 2.17
N ARG A 43 2.16 8.10 1.64
CA ARG A 43 2.64 9.28 2.41
C ARG A 43 3.42 8.90 3.67
N ASP A 44 2.86 9.20 4.84
CA ASP A 44 3.53 9.06 6.16
C ASP A 44 3.31 7.68 6.81
N ALA A 45 2.57 6.77 6.16
CA ALA A 45 2.30 5.43 6.67
C ALA A 45 2.46 4.37 5.58
N GLY A 46 3.27 3.35 5.85
CA GLY A 46 3.73 2.37 4.88
C GLY A 46 2.80 1.18 4.63
N TRP A 47 1.55 1.20 5.08
CA TRP A 47 0.64 0.05 5.03
C TRP A 47 0.47 -0.57 3.65
N LEU A 48 0.31 0.23 2.58
CA LEU A 48 0.18 -0.30 1.22
C LEU A 48 1.51 -0.83 0.68
N THR A 49 2.62 -0.18 1.01
CA THR A 49 3.95 -0.68 0.66
C THR A 49 4.26 -1.99 1.37
N ALA A 50 3.90 -2.09 2.64
CA ALA A 50 4.03 -3.33 3.42
C ALA A 50 3.18 -4.48 2.85
N ALA A 51 1.98 -4.19 2.32
CA ALA A 51 1.13 -5.18 1.68
C ALA A 51 1.78 -5.84 0.45
N SER A 52 2.81 -5.24 -0.13
CA SER A 52 3.60 -5.86 -1.20
C SER A 52 4.22 -7.20 -0.78
N ALA A 53 4.48 -7.42 0.51
CA ALA A 53 4.98 -8.68 1.05
C ALA A 53 4.02 -9.87 0.79
N LEU A 54 2.72 -9.61 0.64
CA LEU A 54 1.71 -10.62 0.32
C LEU A 54 1.88 -11.21 -1.10
N ALA A 55 2.71 -10.61 -1.96
CA ALA A 55 3.08 -11.17 -3.25
C ALA A 55 3.97 -12.43 -3.14
N ARG A 56 4.62 -12.61 -1.98
CA ARG A 56 5.53 -13.74 -1.74
C ARG A 56 4.75 -15.03 -1.52
N ASN A 57 5.19 -16.09 -2.18
CA ASN A 57 4.58 -17.41 -2.07
C ASN A 57 5.61 -18.51 -2.41
N GLY A 58 5.16 -19.76 -2.64
CA GLY A 58 6.04 -20.88 -2.92
C GLY A 58 6.87 -20.79 -4.21
N TYR A 59 6.55 -19.86 -5.11
CA TYR A 59 7.23 -19.68 -6.40
C TYR A 59 7.65 -18.21 -6.68
N ASN A 60 7.26 -17.27 -5.85
CA ASN A 60 7.66 -15.86 -5.95
C ASN A 60 8.23 -15.36 -4.63
N THR A 61 9.47 -14.87 -4.65
CA THR A 61 10.14 -14.30 -3.47
C THR A 61 10.15 -12.76 -3.48
N ALA A 62 9.66 -12.14 -4.55
CA ALA A 62 9.58 -10.69 -4.67
C ALA A 62 8.35 -10.13 -3.91
N PRO A 63 8.45 -8.89 -3.39
CA PRO A 63 9.62 -8.02 -3.36
C PRO A 63 10.71 -8.53 -2.41
N HIS A 64 11.98 -8.27 -2.73
CA HIS A 64 13.12 -8.74 -1.94
C HIS A 64 13.51 -7.77 -0.84
N LEU A 65 13.17 -6.49 -1.02
CA LEU A 65 13.38 -5.40 -0.05
C LEU A 65 12.12 -4.56 0.01
N ILE A 66 11.75 -4.09 1.20
CA ILE A 66 10.58 -3.24 1.44
C ILE A 66 11.01 -2.08 2.35
N TYR A 67 10.93 -0.86 1.86
CA TYR A 67 11.26 0.35 2.62
C TYR A 67 10.02 1.18 2.93
N LEU A 68 9.83 1.43 4.22
CA LEU A 68 8.64 2.07 4.78
C LEU A 68 8.98 3.44 5.38
N PRO A 69 8.04 4.40 5.41
CA PRO A 69 8.28 5.73 5.98
C PRO A 69 8.47 5.74 7.50
N GLU A 70 8.10 4.64 8.18
CA GLU A 70 8.24 4.47 9.63
C GLU A 70 9.69 4.31 10.09
N VAL A 71 10.61 4.05 9.16
CA VAL A 71 12.05 3.88 9.46
C VAL A 71 12.84 4.91 8.65
N PRO A 72 13.77 5.66 9.29
CA PRO A 72 14.65 6.55 8.56
C PRO A 72 15.40 5.81 7.46
N PHE A 73 15.37 6.36 6.25
CA PHE A 73 15.98 5.76 5.06
C PHE A 73 17.41 6.27 4.89
N ASP A 74 18.37 5.35 4.78
CA ASP A 74 19.76 5.64 4.44
C ASP A 74 20.11 5.16 3.03
N LYS A 75 20.70 6.02 2.21
CA LYS A 75 21.04 5.73 0.82
C LYS A 75 22.20 4.74 0.68
N GLU A 76 23.15 4.78 1.59
CA GLU A 76 24.32 3.88 1.56
C GLU A 76 23.91 2.47 2.01
N ASP A 77 23.13 2.36 3.08
CA ASP A 77 22.56 1.08 3.54
C ASP A 77 21.66 0.45 2.46
N PHE A 78 20.83 1.26 1.78
CA PHE A 78 20.03 0.81 0.65
C PHE A 78 20.90 0.23 -0.49
N LEU A 79 21.99 0.91 -0.87
CA LEU A 79 22.90 0.41 -1.90
C LEU A 79 23.59 -0.89 -1.48
N LEU A 80 23.96 -1.02 -0.20
CA LEU A 80 24.53 -2.26 0.35
C LEU A 80 23.53 -3.41 0.31
N ASP A 81 22.29 -3.16 0.68
CA ASP A 81 21.21 -4.16 0.62
C ASP A 81 20.95 -4.62 -0.82
N VAL A 82 20.80 -3.69 -1.77
CA VAL A 82 20.64 -4.02 -3.18
C VAL A 82 21.84 -4.81 -3.71
N LYS A 83 23.05 -4.43 -3.36
CA LYS A 83 24.28 -5.15 -3.77
C LYS A 83 24.31 -6.57 -3.20
N ARG A 84 23.92 -6.76 -1.93
CA ARG A 84 23.82 -8.07 -1.31
C ARG A 84 22.80 -8.95 -2.03
N MET A 85 21.61 -8.40 -2.32
CA MET A 85 20.58 -9.13 -3.08
C MET A 85 21.04 -9.52 -4.48
N LEU A 86 21.76 -8.63 -5.20
CA LEU A 86 22.31 -8.92 -6.52
C LEU A 86 23.41 -9.99 -6.51
N PHE A 87 24.05 -10.22 -5.36
CA PHE A 87 25.00 -11.32 -5.22
C PHE A 87 24.30 -12.69 -5.13
N GLU A 88 23.08 -12.72 -4.54
CA GLU A 88 22.30 -13.92 -4.35
C GLU A 88 21.41 -14.26 -5.56
N ARG A 89 21.02 -13.26 -6.34
CA ARG A 89 20.07 -13.38 -7.46
C ARG A 89 20.31 -12.33 -8.55
N ASN A 90 19.95 -12.65 -9.78
CA ASN A 90 20.13 -11.73 -10.91
C ASN A 90 19.14 -10.55 -10.87
N ASN A 91 17.92 -10.76 -10.38
CA ASN A 91 16.87 -9.76 -10.43
C ASN A 91 16.43 -9.40 -9.01
N VAL A 92 16.53 -8.13 -8.66
CA VAL A 92 16.11 -7.58 -7.38
C VAL A 92 14.91 -6.68 -7.57
N ILE A 93 13.85 -6.93 -6.79
CA ILE A 93 12.65 -6.08 -6.76
C ILE A 93 12.58 -5.44 -5.39
N VAL A 94 12.45 -4.13 -5.40
CA VAL A 94 12.35 -3.28 -4.22
C VAL A 94 10.97 -2.63 -4.21
N ALA A 95 10.21 -2.80 -3.15
CA ALA A 95 9.04 -1.99 -2.87
C ALA A 95 9.44 -0.81 -1.99
N VAL A 96 9.03 0.39 -2.36
CA VAL A 96 9.37 1.60 -1.61
C VAL A 96 8.15 2.50 -1.48
N SER A 97 7.94 3.06 -0.28
CA SER A 97 6.90 4.08 -0.10
C SER A 97 7.36 5.42 -0.69
N GLU A 98 6.43 6.14 -1.32
CA GLU A 98 6.67 7.52 -1.77
C GLU A 98 7.10 8.45 -0.63
N GLY A 99 6.70 8.12 0.61
CA GLY A 99 6.90 8.92 1.82
C GLY A 99 8.18 8.63 2.60
N ILE A 100 9.12 7.83 2.08
CA ILE A 100 10.39 7.57 2.77
C ILE A 100 11.17 8.85 3.00
N ARG A 101 11.81 8.96 4.19
CA ARG A 101 12.55 10.12 4.64
C ARG A 101 13.92 9.74 5.18
N ASP A 102 14.88 10.65 5.05
CA ASP A 102 16.17 10.52 5.72
C ASP A 102 16.05 10.72 7.25
N ALA A 103 17.15 10.53 7.97
CA ALA A 103 17.22 10.72 9.41
C ALA A 103 16.96 12.18 9.86
N SER A 104 17.05 13.14 8.94
CA SER A 104 16.73 14.55 9.17
C SER A 104 15.26 14.89 8.90
N GLY A 105 14.47 13.91 8.44
CA GLY A 105 13.06 14.07 8.13
C GLY A 105 12.77 14.60 6.72
N ASN A 106 13.79 14.75 5.87
CA ASN A 106 13.60 15.18 4.48
C ASN A 106 13.14 14.01 3.61
N TYR A 107 12.17 14.25 2.72
CA TYR A 107 11.75 13.25 1.75
C TYR A 107 12.88 12.89 0.77
N ILE A 108 12.95 11.62 0.41
CA ILE A 108 13.91 11.13 -0.59
C ILE A 108 13.46 11.47 -2.02
N SER A 109 12.21 11.82 -2.22
CA SER A 109 11.69 12.26 -3.52
C SER A 109 12.40 13.52 -4.03
N ALA A 110 12.68 13.57 -5.35
CA ALA A 110 13.42 14.67 -5.97
C ALA A 110 12.56 15.91 -6.29
N SER A 111 11.24 15.84 -6.20
CA SER A 111 10.35 16.94 -6.57
C SER A 111 10.12 17.87 -5.37
N GLU A 112 10.32 19.17 -5.59
CA GLU A 112 9.76 20.19 -4.71
C GLU A 112 8.24 19.97 -4.67
N SER A 113 7.73 19.64 -3.51
CA SER A 113 6.35 19.27 -3.30
C SER A 113 5.41 20.43 -3.60
N SER A 114 4.53 20.28 -4.59
CA SER A 114 3.32 21.08 -4.63
C SER A 114 2.41 20.64 -3.48
N VAL A 115 1.81 21.61 -2.80
CA VAL A 115 0.90 21.35 -1.68
C VAL A 115 -0.52 21.24 -2.23
N ASP A 116 -1.26 20.20 -1.84
CA ASP A 116 -2.66 20.05 -2.22
C ASP A 116 -3.56 21.04 -1.47
N THR A 117 -4.85 21.09 -1.82
CA THR A 117 -5.84 21.98 -1.19
C THR A 117 -6.05 21.74 0.30
N PHE A 118 -5.55 20.63 0.84
CA PHE A 118 -5.62 20.29 2.27
C PHE A 118 -4.31 20.53 3.02
N GLY A 119 -3.30 21.12 2.36
CA GLY A 119 -2.00 21.43 2.96
C GLY A 119 -1.02 20.25 2.95
N HIS A 120 -1.30 19.17 2.22
CA HIS A 120 -0.40 18.04 2.12
C HIS A 120 0.53 18.14 0.91
N SER A 121 1.79 17.82 1.09
CA SER A 121 2.75 17.72 0.00
C SER A 121 2.35 16.61 -0.98
N GLN A 122 2.37 16.91 -2.27
CA GLN A 122 2.28 15.88 -3.31
C GLN A 122 3.65 15.23 -3.42
N LEU A 123 3.71 13.94 -3.05
CA LEU A 123 4.93 13.15 -3.08
C LEU A 123 4.94 12.30 -4.34
N SER A 124 6.07 12.26 -5.03
CA SER A 124 6.35 11.31 -6.10
C SER A 124 7.84 11.37 -6.45
N GLY A 125 8.35 10.31 -7.07
CA GLY A 125 9.72 10.28 -7.59
C GLY A 125 10.76 9.76 -6.61
N ALA A 126 10.40 9.20 -5.47
CA ALA A 126 11.32 8.46 -4.61
C ALA A 126 11.95 7.29 -5.38
N GLY A 127 11.11 6.49 -6.07
CA GLY A 127 11.58 5.39 -6.93
C GLY A 127 12.50 5.88 -8.04
N LYS A 128 12.22 7.03 -8.64
CA LYS A 128 13.07 7.60 -9.68
C LYS A 128 14.42 8.10 -9.14
N THR A 129 14.41 8.71 -7.97
CA THR A 129 15.64 9.11 -7.27
C THR A 129 16.53 7.90 -6.99
N LEU A 130 15.95 6.82 -6.49
CA LEU A 130 16.68 5.58 -6.20
C LEU A 130 17.13 4.87 -7.49
N GLU A 131 16.38 4.93 -8.59
CA GLU A 131 16.78 4.43 -9.90
C GLU A 131 18.08 5.09 -10.35
N PHE A 132 18.16 6.43 -10.30
CA PHE A 132 19.39 7.15 -10.65
C PHE A 132 20.54 6.78 -9.73
N LEU A 133 20.30 6.67 -8.43
CA LEU A 133 21.31 6.29 -7.45
C LEU A 133 21.89 4.90 -7.73
N VAL A 134 21.04 3.89 -7.96
CA VAL A 134 21.46 2.52 -8.29
C VAL A 134 22.24 2.51 -9.62
N LYS A 135 21.75 3.22 -10.64
CA LYS A 135 22.41 3.28 -11.94
C LYS A 135 23.81 3.88 -11.83
N GLU A 136 23.94 4.99 -11.09
CA GLU A 136 25.23 5.68 -10.91
C GLU A 136 26.23 4.85 -10.09
N LYS A 137 25.78 4.28 -8.96
CA LYS A 137 26.68 3.63 -8.00
C LYS A 137 26.96 2.16 -8.29
N LEU A 138 26.01 1.43 -8.86
CA LEU A 138 26.15 -0.01 -9.10
C LEU A 138 26.31 -0.36 -10.60
N GLY A 139 25.98 0.54 -11.52
CA GLY A 139 26.15 0.33 -12.95
C GLY A 139 25.30 -0.79 -13.56
N VAL A 140 24.28 -1.27 -12.84
CA VAL A 140 23.38 -2.34 -13.28
C VAL A 140 22.17 -1.77 -14.01
N LYS A 141 21.47 -2.61 -14.78
CA LYS A 141 20.18 -2.23 -15.36
C LYS A 141 19.19 -1.97 -14.26
N VAL A 142 18.55 -0.81 -14.28
CA VAL A 142 17.57 -0.43 -13.27
C VAL A 142 16.38 0.26 -13.93
N ARG A 143 15.20 0.06 -13.38
CA ARG A 143 13.96 0.79 -13.71
C ARG A 143 13.16 1.09 -12.46
N SER A 144 12.40 2.16 -12.49
CA SER A 144 11.37 2.46 -11.49
C SER A 144 9.98 2.40 -12.12
N VAL A 145 9.01 1.97 -11.32
CA VAL A 145 7.59 1.92 -11.65
C VAL A 145 6.84 2.61 -10.53
N GLU A 146 6.07 3.64 -10.84
CA GLU A 146 5.16 4.29 -9.91
C GLU A 146 3.77 3.68 -10.05
N VAL A 147 3.25 3.06 -8.99
CA VAL A 147 1.89 2.51 -8.98
C VAL A 147 0.85 3.63 -8.96
N ASN A 148 1.12 4.68 -8.23
CA ASN A 148 0.35 5.92 -8.16
C ASN A 148 -1.16 5.64 -8.00
N VAL A 149 -2.03 6.32 -8.78
CA VAL A 149 -3.49 6.21 -8.65
C VAL A 149 -4.06 4.84 -9.01
N LEU A 150 -3.32 4.00 -9.75
CA LEU A 150 -3.78 2.68 -10.18
C LEU A 150 -4.19 1.80 -9.00
N GLN A 151 -3.45 1.85 -7.90
CA GLN A 151 -3.72 1.04 -6.70
C GLN A 151 -5.07 1.31 -6.04
N ARG A 152 -5.71 2.45 -6.30
CA ARG A 152 -7.00 2.83 -5.71
C ARG A 152 -8.17 2.87 -6.70
N CYS A 153 -7.95 2.53 -7.96
CA CYS A 153 -8.98 2.59 -9.00
C CYS A 153 -9.19 1.28 -9.76
N ALA A 154 -8.47 0.21 -9.40
CA ALA A 154 -8.48 -1.08 -10.09
C ALA A 154 -9.60 -1.99 -9.55
N ALA A 155 -10.87 -1.69 -9.83
CA ALA A 155 -12.03 -2.45 -9.34
C ALA A 155 -12.01 -3.94 -9.76
N HIS A 156 -11.27 -4.32 -10.79
CA HIS A 156 -11.13 -5.70 -11.25
C HIS A 156 -10.31 -6.59 -10.29
N LEU A 157 -9.61 -5.99 -9.32
CA LEU A 157 -8.87 -6.69 -8.26
C LEU A 157 -9.41 -6.36 -6.86
N ALA A 158 -10.67 -5.96 -6.75
CA ALA A 158 -11.27 -5.68 -5.45
C ALA A 158 -11.27 -6.90 -4.53
N SER A 159 -11.04 -6.67 -3.24
CA SER A 159 -11.20 -7.69 -2.20
C SER A 159 -12.66 -7.80 -1.78
N LYS A 160 -13.17 -9.04 -1.70
CA LYS A 160 -14.53 -9.26 -1.22
C LYS A 160 -14.68 -8.86 0.24
N THR A 161 -13.70 -9.17 1.09
CA THR A 161 -13.66 -8.72 2.50
C THR A 161 -13.87 -7.21 2.59
N ASP A 162 -13.09 -6.44 1.84
CA ASP A 162 -13.15 -4.98 1.83
C ASP A 162 -14.52 -4.44 1.38
N LEU A 163 -15.13 -5.04 0.34
CA LEU A 163 -16.44 -4.61 -0.16
C LEU A 163 -17.57 -4.97 0.80
N ASP A 164 -17.54 -6.14 1.42
CA ASP A 164 -18.54 -6.56 2.41
C ASP A 164 -18.47 -5.65 3.66
N GLU A 165 -17.28 -5.29 4.10
CA GLU A 165 -17.07 -4.35 5.20
C GLU A 165 -17.54 -2.94 4.84
N ALA A 166 -17.19 -2.44 3.66
CA ALA A 166 -17.64 -1.13 3.19
C ALA A 166 -19.17 -1.03 3.14
N PHE A 167 -19.84 -2.07 2.65
CA PHE A 167 -21.28 -2.14 2.61
C PHE A 167 -21.90 -2.12 4.02
N THR A 168 -21.35 -2.93 4.93
CA THR A 168 -21.84 -3.01 6.31
C THR A 168 -21.60 -1.72 7.09
N LEU A 169 -20.46 -1.06 6.87
CA LEU A 169 -20.19 0.27 7.46
C LEU A 169 -21.22 1.30 6.98
N GLY A 170 -21.59 1.28 5.70
CA GLY A 170 -22.63 2.15 5.16
C GLY A 170 -24.00 1.90 5.82
N GLN A 171 -24.40 0.63 5.97
CA GLN A 171 -25.66 0.27 6.66
C GLN A 171 -25.65 0.74 8.11
N LYS A 172 -24.54 0.56 8.84
CA LYS A 172 -24.40 1.02 10.22
C LYS A 172 -24.46 2.55 10.33
N ALA A 173 -23.87 3.26 9.38
CA ALA A 173 -23.90 4.72 9.36
C ALA A 173 -25.34 5.25 9.20
N VAL A 174 -26.15 4.63 8.33
CA VAL A 174 -27.58 4.97 8.18
C VAL A 174 -28.35 4.70 9.47
N ALA A 175 -28.18 3.51 10.08
CA ALA A 175 -28.85 3.17 11.33
C ALA A 175 -28.53 4.16 12.46
N LEU A 176 -27.24 4.51 12.65
CA LEU A 176 -26.84 5.52 13.64
C LEU A 176 -27.46 6.90 13.36
N SER A 177 -27.59 7.28 12.09
CA SER A 177 -28.27 8.52 11.71
C SER A 177 -29.76 8.51 12.09
N GLU A 178 -30.46 7.39 11.93
CA GLU A 178 -31.86 7.21 12.35
C GLU A 178 -32.01 7.28 13.87
N GLU A 179 -31.00 6.84 14.63
CA GLU A 179 -30.93 6.95 16.09
C GLU A 179 -30.54 8.39 16.55
N GLY A 180 -30.29 9.32 15.63
CA GLY A 180 -29.94 10.72 15.94
C GLY A 180 -28.47 10.91 16.31
N VAL A 181 -27.59 9.93 16.07
CA VAL A 181 -26.14 10.08 16.28
C VAL A 181 -25.56 11.01 15.23
N THR A 182 -24.84 12.05 15.68
CA THR A 182 -24.18 13.03 14.80
C THR A 182 -22.70 13.18 15.16
N ALA A 183 -21.93 13.81 14.28
CA ALA A 183 -20.50 14.05 14.47
C ALA A 183 -19.68 12.79 14.80
N SER A 184 -20.12 11.63 14.31
CA SER A 184 -19.51 10.32 14.51
C SER A 184 -19.19 9.65 13.19
N MET A 185 -18.17 8.79 13.20
CA MET A 185 -17.82 7.90 12.10
C MET A 185 -17.94 6.46 12.58
N VAL A 186 -18.51 5.59 11.74
CA VAL A 186 -18.48 4.14 12.00
C VAL A 186 -17.03 3.65 11.87
N THR A 187 -16.62 2.81 12.81
CA THR A 187 -15.26 2.30 12.92
C THR A 187 -15.25 0.77 12.90
N ILE A 188 -14.13 0.21 12.51
CA ILE A 188 -13.86 -1.22 12.59
C ILE A 188 -12.96 -1.46 13.80
N ARG A 189 -13.32 -2.43 14.64
CA ARG A 189 -12.43 -2.98 15.66
C ARG A 189 -12.16 -4.44 15.34
N ARG A 190 -10.90 -4.78 15.15
CA ARG A 190 -10.48 -6.17 14.97
C ARG A 190 -10.58 -6.94 16.28
N ILE A 191 -11.15 -8.13 16.21
CA ILE A 191 -11.32 -9.05 17.34
C ILE A 191 -10.31 -10.18 17.25
N SER A 192 -10.14 -10.77 16.05
CA SER A 192 -9.25 -11.90 15.80
C SER A 192 -8.74 -11.88 14.35
N ASP A 193 -7.52 -12.37 14.14
CA ASP A 193 -6.94 -12.56 12.81
C ASP A 193 -7.25 -13.97 12.24
N SER A 194 -7.38 -14.99 13.12
CA SER A 194 -7.65 -16.36 12.69
C SER A 194 -8.53 -17.09 13.73
N PRO A 195 -9.83 -17.32 13.45
CA PRO A 195 -10.55 -16.80 12.28
C PRO A 195 -10.60 -15.26 12.27
N TYR A 196 -10.68 -14.66 11.08
CA TYR A 196 -10.81 -13.21 10.94
C TYR A 196 -12.20 -12.77 11.44
N GLU A 197 -12.20 -11.95 12.47
CA GLU A 197 -13.41 -11.40 13.08
C GLU A 197 -13.26 -9.92 13.41
N ILE A 198 -14.31 -9.15 13.12
CA ILE A 198 -14.37 -7.72 13.41
C ILE A 198 -15.68 -7.35 14.10
N ALA A 199 -15.68 -6.23 14.80
CA ALA A 199 -16.88 -5.54 15.29
C ALA A 199 -16.97 -4.15 14.65
N TYR A 200 -18.20 -3.70 14.42
CA TYR A 200 -18.52 -2.35 13.97
C TYR A 200 -18.94 -1.50 15.17
N GLU A 201 -18.18 -0.44 15.39
CA GLU A 201 -18.38 0.52 16.46
C GLU A 201 -18.55 1.92 15.86
N HIS A 202 -18.64 2.95 16.66
CA HIS A 202 -18.55 4.33 16.19
C HIS A 202 -17.74 5.19 17.16
N ALA A 203 -17.16 6.25 16.66
CA ALA A 203 -16.38 7.19 17.45
C ALA A 203 -16.58 8.61 16.94
N GLU A 204 -16.38 9.59 17.81
CA GLU A 204 -16.47 11.00 17.45
C GLU A 204 -15.41 11.35 16.40
N ILE A 205 -15.81 12.08 15.36
CA ILE A 205 -14.95 12.46 14.22
C ILE A 205 -13.68 13.19 14.69
N ARG A 206 -13.78 14.00 15.76
CA ARG A 206 -12.63 14.75 16.29
C ARG A 206 -11.47 13.86 16.76
N HIS A 207 -11.71 12.59 17.07
CA HIS A 207 -10.70 11.63 17.50
C HIS A 207 -10.12 10.81 16.33
N ILE A 208 -10.59 11.06 15.11
CA ILE A 208 -10.24 10.30 13.91
C ILE A 208 -9.62 11.21 12.84
N ALA A 209 -10.21 12.40 12.67
CA ALA A 209 -9.79 13.34 11.64
C ALA A 209 -8.32 13.76 11.81
N ASN A 210 -7.56 13.71 10.71
CA ASN A 210 -6.13 14.04 10.65
C ASN A 210 -5.21 13.14 11.50
N GLU A 211 -5.71 12.00 11.98
CA GLU A 211 -4.90 11.02 12.69
C GLU A 211 -4.37 9.95 11.75
N ALA A 212 -3.05 9.82 11.65
CA ALA A 212 -2.40 8.72 10.94
C ALA A 212 -2.10 7.57 11.90
N LYS A 213 -2.27 6.33 11.41
CA LYS A 213 -1.86 5.11 12.11
C LYS A 213 -0.60 4.58 11.43
N SER A 214 0.52 4.65 12.11
CA SER A 214 1.78 4.08 11.64
C SER A 214 1.82 2.57 11.86
N ILE A 215 2.65 1.88 11.08
CA ILE A 215 2.96 0.46 11.31
C ILE A 215 3.75 0.34 12.62
N PRO A 216 3.38 -0.57 13.54
CA PRO A 216 4.17 -0.85 14.74
C PRO A 216 5.62 -1.23 14.38
N ARG A 217 6.59 -0.68 15.12
CA ARG A 217 8.02 -0.90 14.82
C ARG A 217 8.41 -2.38 14.86
N GLU A 218 7.79 -3.15 15.75
CA GLU A 218 7.98 -4.60 15.90
C GLU A 218 7.46 -5.43 14.70
N TRP A 219 6.68 -4.80 13.82
CA TRP A 219 6.22 -5.42 12.58
C TRP A 219 7.14 -5.14 11.38
N ILE A 220 8.19 -4.39 11.62
CA ILE A 220 9.29 -4.13 10.67
C ILE A 220 10.53 -4.82 11.21
N ASN A 221 11.32 -5.47 10.35
CA ASN A 221 12.55 -6.14 10.78
C ASN A 221 13.57 -5.15 11.36
N ASP A 222 14.58 -5.67 12.08
CA ASP A 222 15.58 -4.81 12.73
C ASP A 222 16.37 -3.95 11.75
N ALA A 223 16.63 -4.48 10.55
CA ALA A 223 17.34 -3.76 9.48
C ALA A 223 16.49 -2.66 8.81
N GLY A 224 15.17 -2.61 9.03
CA GLY A 224 14.29 -1.60 8.45
C GLY A 224 14.01 -1.76 6.95
N ASN A 225 14.32 -2.91 6.38
CA ASN A 225 14.25 -3.18 4.95
C ASN A 225 13.31 -4.34 4.57
N ASP A 226 12.51 -4.80 5.52
CA ASP A 226 11.46 -5.83 5.32
C ASP A 226 10.45 -5.82 6.47
N VAL A 227 9.35 -6.56 6.29
CA VAL A 227 8.28 -6.73 7.27
C VAL A 227 8.33 -8.10 7.94
N THR A 228 7.76 -8.20 9.14
CA THR A 228 7.73 -9.44 9.92
C THR A 228 6.42 -10.21 9.69
N GLN A 229 6.42 -11.48 10.09
CA GLN A 229 5.26 -12.37 9.92
C GLN A 229 3.97 -11.84 10.57
N PRO A 230 3.99 -11.23 11.78
CA PRO A 230 2.79 -10.62 12.37
C PRO A 230 2.09 -9.60 11.48
N LEU A 231 2.83 -8.80 10.69
CA LEU A 231 2.23 -7.88 9.73
C LEU A 231 1.56 -8.64 8.57
N ILE A 232 2.20 -9.69 8.06
CA ILE A 232 1.65 -10.52 7.00
C ILE A 232 0.35 -11.19 7.46
N ASP A 233 0.34 -11.73 8.68
CA ASP A 233 -0.85 -12.35 9.27
C ASP A 233 -1.99 -11.35 9.45
N TYR A 234 -1.68 -10.13 9.91
CA TYR A 234 -2.63 -9.03 10.03
C TYR A 234 -3.25 -8.62 8.68
N LEU A 235 -2.45 -8.55 7.61
CA LEU A 235 -2.87 -8.09 6.29
C LEU A 235 -3.61 -9.15 5.48
N SER A 236 -3.23 -10.42 5.64
CA SER A 236 -3.73 -11.53 4.80
C SER A 236 -5.24 -11.62 4.69
N PRO A 237 -6.05 -11.52 5.75
CA PRO A 237 -7.50 -11.64 5.65
C PRO A 237 -8.15 -10.48 4.88
N LEU A 238 -7.50 -9.31 4.84
CA LEU A 238 -8.05 -8.11 4.21
C LEU A 238 -8.11 -8.16 2.68
N ILE A 239 -7.28 -9.03 2.06
CA ILE A 239 -7.22 -9.16 0.60
C ILE A 239 -8.04 -10.34 0.06
N LEU A 240 -8.76 -11.06 0.90
CA LEU A 240 -9.42 -12.31 0.55
C LEU A 240 -10.73 -12.11 -0.22
N GLY A 241 -11.02 -13.14 -1.00
CA GLY A 241 -12.26 -13.28 -1.74
C GLY A 241 -12.29 -12.51 -3.06
N GLU A 242 -13.03 -13.09 -4.01
CA GLU A 242 -13.15 -12.57 -5.37
C GLU A 242 -14.51 -11.91 -5.56
N VAL A 243 -14.51 -10.79 -6.29
CA VAL A 243 -15.72 -10.06 -6.67
C VAL A 243 -15.92 -10.24 -8.16
N PRO A 244 -17.08 -10.73 -8.61
CA PRO A 244 -17.38 -10.84 -10.04
C PRO A 244 -17.33 -9.48 -10.72
N VAL A 245 -16.47 -9.33 -11.72
CA VAL A 245 -16.35 -8.09 -12.50
C VAL A 245 -17.18 -8.25 -13.78
N LYS A 246 -18.08 -7.29 -14.02
CA LYS A 246 -18.81 -7.24 -15.28
C LYS A 246 -17.90 -6.62 -16.35
N TYR A 247 -17.85 -7.24 -17.53
CA TYR A 247 -17.12 -6.73 -18.69
C TYR A 247 -18.10 -6.45 -19.84
N GLU A 248 -17.87 -5.34 -20.55
CA GLU A 248 -18.51 -5.03 -21.82
C GLU A 248 -17.41 -4.71 -22.84
N ASN A 249 -17.45 -5.39 -23.99
CA ASN A 249 -16.44 -5.26 -25.04
C ASN A 249 -14.98 -5.46 -24.56
N GLY A 250 -14.78 -6.33 -23.56
CA GLY A 250 -13.47 -6.63 -22.98
C GLY A 250 -12.97 -5.62 -21.93
N ILE A 251 -13.75 -4.61 -21.57
CA ILE A 251 -13.40 -3.58 -20.58
C ILE A 251 -14.27 -3.73 -19.33
N PRO A 252 -13.69 -3.60 -18.10
CA PRO A 252 -14.48 -3.59 -16.88
C PRO A 252 -15.52 -2.47 -16.88
N VAL A 253 -16.74 -2.79 -16.45
CA VAL A 253 -17.83 -1.82 -16.33
C VAL A 253 -17.81 -1.22 -14.93
N TYR A 254 -17.76 0.10 -14.86
CA TYR A 254 -17.92 0.88 -13.64
C TYR A 254 -19.35 1.40 -13.50
N MET A 255 -19.80 1.55 -12.24
CA MET A 255 -21.09 2.18 -11.99
C MET A 255 -21.06 3.65 -12.41
N ASP A 256 -22.02 4.07 -13.22
CA ASP A 256 -22.23 5.49 -13.48
C ASP A 256 -22.98 6.13 -12.31
N VAL A 257 -22.26 6.95 -11.55
CA VAL A 257 -22.80 7.71 -10.40
C VAL A 257 -23.15 9.17 -10.76
N SER A 258 -23.03 9.55 -12.02
CA SER A 258 -23.28 10.92 -12.47
C SER A 258 -24.70 11.41 -12.20
N HIS A 259 -25.67 10.49 -12.18
CA HIS A 259 -27.08 10.80 -11.87
C HIS A 259 -27.30 11.12 -10.38
N LEU A 260 -26.44 10.65 -9.49
CA LEU A 260 -26.55 10.91 -8.04
C LEU A 260 -26.10 12.34 -7.69
N ALA A 261 -25.25 12.95 -8.51
CA ALA A 261 -24.75 14.31 -8.30
C ALA A 261 -25.72 15.42 -8.77
N LYS A 262 -26.79 15.07 -9.52
CA LYS A 262 -27.73 16.06 -10.11
C LYS A 262 -28.80 16.56 -9.14
N HIS A 263 -28.78 16.14 -7.89
CA HIS A 263 -29.77 16.51 -6.86
C HIS A 263 -29.17 17.29 -5.68
N GLN A 264 -28.01 17.92 -5.88
CA GLN A 264 -27.42 18.85 -4.90
C GLN A 264 -27.56 20.30 -5.38
#